data_caf40ea43c596043d8ae90b3ef48f6bd
#
_entry.id   caf40ea43c596043d8ae90b3ef48f6bd
#
_cell.length_a   1.000
_cell.length_b   1.000
_cell.length_c   1.000
_cell.angle_alpha   90.00
_cell.angle_beta   90.00
_cell.angle_gamma   90.00
#
_symmetry.space_group_name_H-M   'P 1'
#
loop_
_entity.id
_entity.type
_entity.pdbx_description
1 polymer ?
#
loop_
_entity_poly.entity_id
_entity_poly.type
_entity_poly.pdbx_seq_one_letter_code
_entity_poly.pdbx_strand_id
1 'polypeptide(L)'
;MFPTPIDKWKPAPRRLYKLSLPVALIIWLLPMIAVLMTSVRSSDELSEGNYWGWPKHFALIDNYREALTTSPMLHYFWNSVLITVPSVVCAIALAAMAGFALAIYRFPGNSALFATFVAGNFVPIQVLMIPVRDLTLKLGLYNTVGGLILFHLSFQTGFCALFLRNFIKQLPYELVEAARIEGANEWTVFFRIILPLIRPALAALAILVFTFVWNDYFWALCLTQGDDAAPITVGVAALKGQWTTAWNLVSAGSILAALPSVAMFFAMQKHFVAGLTFGATKG
;
A
#
# COMPACT_ATOMS: atom_id res chain seq x y z
N MET A 1 -22.96 -23.27 12.45
CA MET A 1 -23.70 -22.63 13.54
C MET A 1 -23.14 -21.19 13.66
N PHE A 2 -23.88 -20.18 13.21
CA PHE A 2 -23.41 -18.79 13.29
C PHE A 2 -23.49 -18.31 14.73
N PRO A 3 -22.50 -17.52 15.23
CA PRO A 3 -22.56 -16.97 16.57
C PRO A 3 -23.78 -16.05 16.74
N THR A 4 -24.43 -16.14 17.91
CA THR A 4 -25.59 -15.28 18.20
C THR A 4 -25.22 -13.80 18.10
N PRO A 5 -26.01 -12.97 17.39
CA PRO A 5 -25.74 -11.54 17.29
C PRO A 5 -25.59 -10.88 18.68
N ILE A 6 -24.65 -9.97 18.80
CA ILE A 6 -24.31 -9.29 20.08
C ILE A 6 -25.53 -8.64 20.74
N ASP A 7 -26.49 -8.19 19.95
CA ASP A 7 -27.73 -7.59 20.46
C ASP A 7 -28.63 -8.55 21.21
N LYS A 8 -28.46 -9.87 20.98
CA LYS A 8 -29.17 -10.94 21.68
C LYS A 8 -28.44 -11.49 22.91
N TRP A 9 -27.26 -10.95 23.22
CA TRP A 9 -26.49 -11.37 24.41
C TRP A 9 -27.12 -10.83 25.71
N LYS A 10 -26.89 -11.56 26.81
CA LYS A 10 -27.24 -11.08 28.16
C LYS A 10 -26.57 -9.73 28.44
N PRO A 11 -27.15 -8.87 29.27
CA PRO A 11 -26.63 -7.50 29.52
C PRO A 11 -25.17 -7.44 29.97
N ALA A 12 -24.73 -8.35 30.84
CA ALA A 12 -23.38 -8.35 31.38
C ALA A 12 -22.30 -8.65 30.30
N PRO A 13 -22.34 -9.76 29.53
CA PRO A 13 -21.36 -10.00 28.49
C PRO A 13 -21.42 -8.97 27.35
N ARG A 14 -22.60 -8.41 27.08
CA ARG A 14 -22.74 -7.32 26.10
C ARG A 14 -22.04 -6.03 26.55
N ARG A 15 -22.14 -5.66 27.84
CA ARG A 15 -21.42 -4.51 28.41
C ARG A 15 -19.91 -4.74 28.39
N LEU A 16 -19.47 -5.93 28.81
CA LEU A 16 -18.04 -6.29 28.80
C LEU A 16 -17.46 -6.18 27.38
N TYR A 17 -18.14 -6.72 26.37
CA TYR A 17 -17.72 -6.61 24.96
C TYR A 17 -17.64 -5.14 24.51
N LYS A 18 -18.66 -4.33 24.81
CA LYS A 18 -18.67 -2.90 24.45
C LYS A 18 -17.56 -2.11 25.13
N LEU A 19 -17.15 -2.48 26.34
CA LEU A 19 -16.03 -1.86 27.04
C LEU A 19 -14.68 -2.38 26.57
N SER A 20 -14.58 -3.64 26.16
CA SER A 20 -13.32 -4.21 25.66
C SER A 20 -12.87 -3.58 24.34
N LEU A 21 -13.81 -3.13 23.48
CA LEU A 21 -13.48 -2.50 22.21
C LEU A 21 -12.65 -1.20 22.34
N PRO A 22 -13.09 -0.19 23.11
CA PRO A 22 -12.28 1.02 23.29
C PRO A 22 -10.97 0.76 24.04
N VAL A 23 -10.96 -0.18 25.01
CA VAL A 23 -9.72 -0.57 25.70
C VAL A 23 -8.74 -1.20 24.72
N ALA A 24 -9.18 -2.16 23.92
CA ALA A 24 -8.35 -2.78 22.90
C ALA A 24 -7.84 -1.73 21.87
N LEU A 25 -8.69 -0.78 21.46
CA LEU A 25 -8.31 0.30 20.57
C LEU A 25 -7.23 1.21 21.17
N ILE A 26 -7.38 1.60 22.44
CA ILE A 26 -6.39 2.42 23.15
C ILE A 26 -5.05 1.69 23.22
N ILE A 27 -5.05 0.41 23.63
CA ILE A 27 -3.83 -0.40 23.70
C ILE A 27 -3.18 -0.50 22.30
N TRP A 28 -3.98 -0.69 21.27
CA TRP A 28 -3.48 -0.80 19.89
C TRP A 28 -2.89 0.51 19.36
N LEU A 29 -3.44 1.66 19.79
CA LEU A 29 -2.97 2.99 19.41
C LEU A 29 -1.78 3.48 20.25
N LEU A 30 -1.46 2.85 21.38
CA LEU A 30 -0.36 3.27 22.27
C LEU A 30 0.97 3.50 21.53
N PRO A 31 1.45 2.61 20.64
CA PRO A 31 2.70 2.86 19.91
C PRO A 31 2.63 4.11 19.02
N MET A 32 1.48 4.36 18.39
CA MET A 32 1.30 5.56 17.56
C MET A 32 1.26 6.83 18.41
N ILE A 33 0.60 6.79 19.58
CA ILE A 33 0.59 7.89 20.52
C ILE A 33 2.01 8.17 21.01
N ALA A 34 2.81 7.14 21.29
CA ALA A 34 4.21 7.29 21.68
C ALA A 34 5.03 8.00 20.58
N VAL A 35 4.88 7.62 19.32
CA VAL A 35 5.56 8.29 18.18
C VAL A 35 5.10 9.74 18.06
N LEU A 36 3.79 10.01 18.17
CA LEU A 36 3.25 11.38 18.16
C LEU A 36 3.82 12.22 19.30
N MET A 37 3.85 11.68 20.53
CA MET A 37 4.42 12.38 21.69
C MET A 37 5.93 12.62 21.52
N THR A 38 6.66 11.64 20.99
CA THR A 38 8.10 11.78 20.73
C THR A 38 8.37 12.84 19.67
N SER A 39 7.54 12.95 18.63
CA SER A 39 7.72 13.92 17.56
C SER A 39 7.57 15.38 18.00
N VAL A 40 6.93 15.64 19.15
CA VAL A 40 6.71 17.00 19.68
C VAL A 40 7.61 17.32 20.87
N ARG A 41 8.47 16.39 21.33
CA ARG A 41 9.40 16.59 22.45
C ARG A 41 10.71 17.16 21.98
N SER A 42 11.39 17.87 22.89
CA SER A 42 12.76 18.28 22.66
C SER A 42 13.75 17.09 22.75
N SER A 43 14.87 17.19 22.07
CA SER A 43 15.96 16.20 22.14
C SER A 43 16.48 16.02 23.57
N ASP A 44 16.54 17.10 24.36
CA ASP A 44 17.05 17.11 25.74
C ASP A 44 16.16 16.26 26.65
N GLU A 45 14.83 16.41 26.54
CA GLU A 45 13.90 15.59 27.35
C GLU A 45 14.03 14.10 27.06
N LEU A 46 14.26 13.74 25.78
CA LEU A 46 14.47 12.35 25.40
C LEU A 46 15.80 11.80 25.92
N SER A 47 16.84 12.65 25.95
CA SER A 47 18.15 12.32 26.52
C SER A 47 18.08 12.13 28.04
N GLU A 48 17.21 12.84 28.73
CA GLU A 48 16.90 12.67 30.16
C GLU A 48 16.06 11.42 30.47
N GLY A 49 15.60 10.67 29.43
CA GLY A 49 14.80 9.46 29.59
C GLY A 49 13.29 9.71 29.77
N ASN A 50 12.80 10.92 29.54
CA ASN A 50 11.38 11.25 29.61
C ASN A 50 10.63 10.80 28.35
N TYR A 51 10.38 9.50 28.19
CA TYR A 51 9.70 8.95 27.00
C TYR A 51 8.16 8.97 27.13
N TRP A 52 7.62 8.88 28.35
CA TRP A 52 6.19 8.69 28.60
C TRP A 52 5.51 9.82 29.38
N GLY A 53 6.30 10.71 30.02
CA GLY A 53 5.77 11.87 30.74
C GLY A 53 5.11 12.88 29.81
N TRP A 54 4.44 13.87 30.34
CA TRP A 54 3.97 15.00 29.56
C TRP A 54 5.18 15.85 29.10
N PRO A 55 5.22 16.35 27.85
CA PRO A 55 6.31 17.21 27.39
C PRO A 55 6.43 18.47 28.24
N LYS A 56 7.62 18.77 28.73
CA LYS A 56 7.91 20.03 29.44
C LYS A 56 7.94 21.20 28.46
N HIS A 57 8.50 20.94 27.24
CA HIS A 57 8.57 21.91 26.14
C HIS A 57 8.06 21.26 24.85
N PHE A 58 7.09 21.91 24.19
CA PHE A 58 6.59 21.49 22.89
C PHE A 58 7.50 22.02 21.78
N ALA A 59 8.31 21.16 21.19
CA ALA A 59 9.21 21.46 20.08
C ALA A 59 8.60 21.03 18.71
N LEU A 60 7.28 21.12 18.56
CA LEU A 60 6.58 20.69 17.34
C LEU A 60 7.15 21.34 16.08
N ILE A 61 7.19 22.68 16.06
CA ILE A 61 7.61 23.43 14.86
C ILE A 61 9.09 23.18 14.57
N ASP A 62 9.92 23.17 15.60
CA ASP A 62 11.37 23.01 15.47
C ASP A 62 11.70 21.60 14.94
N ASN A 63 11.14 20.55 15.52
CA ASN A 63 11.38 19.17 15.10
C ASN A 63 10.95 18.90 13.66
N TYR A 64 9.76 19.38 13.27
CA TYR A 64 9.28 19.16 11.90
C TYR A 64 10.06 20.01 10.89
N ARG A 65 10.42 21.23 11.24
CA ARG A 65 11.28 22.07 10.42
C ARG A 65 12.67 21.44 10.27
N GLU A 66 13.26 21.00 11.36
CA GLU A 66 14.57 20.36 11.36
C GLU A 66 14.56 19.06 10.56
N ALA A 67 13.57 18.19 10.75
CA ALA A 67 13.40 16.97 9.96
C ALA A 67 13.33 17.24 8.45
N LEU A 68 12.71 18.36 8.04
CA LEU A 68 12.61 18.77 6.64
C LEU A 68 13.87 19.44 6.08
N THR A 69 14.74 20.02 6.95
CA THR A 69 15.90 20.80 6.52
C THR A 69 17.23 20.07 6.70
N THR A 70 17.33 19.15 7.67
CA THR A 70 18.57 18.40 7.96
C THR A 70 18.87 17.33 6.90
N SER A 71 17.83 16.83 6.25
CA SER A 71 17.96 15.90 5.12
C SER A 71 17.09 16.37 3.95
N PRO A 72 17.35 15.91 2.71
CA PRO A 72 16.53 16.27 1.55
C PRO A 72 15.14 15.59 1.58
N MET A 73 14.44 15.67 2.72
CA MET A 73 13.17 14.96 2.99
C MET A 73 12.08 15.31 1.97
N LEU A 74 12.02 16.57 1.52
CA LEU A 74 11.08 16.97 0.46
C LEU A 74 11.41 16.29 -0.88
N HIS A 75 12.69 16.11 -1.20
CA HIS A 75 13.12 15.40 -2.38
C HIS A 75 12.72 13.91 -2.31
N TYR A 76 12.96 13.27 -1.18
CA TYR A 76 12.52 11.89 -0.94
C TYR A 76 10.99 11.73 -1.00
N PHE A 77 10.25 12.71 -0.50
CA PHE A 77 8.80 12.74 -0.61
C PHE A 77 8.35 12.78 -2.08
N TRP A 78 8.94 13.66 -2.89
CA TRP A 78 8.65 13.73 -4.32
C TRP A 78 9.06 12.47 -5.06
N ASN A 79 10.20 11.87 -4.74
CA ASN A 79 10.58 10.58 -5.28
C ASN A 79 9.54 9.51 -4.97
N SER A 80 9.03 9.46 -3.71
CA SER A 80 7.94 8.55 -3.36
C SER A 80 6.69 8.77 -4.19
N VAL A 81 6.29 10.01 -4.45
CA VAL A 81 5.14 10.33 -5.32
C VAL A 81 5.42 9.87 -6.75
N LEU A 82 6.60 10.20 -7.30
CA LEU A 82 7.00 9.85 -8.67
C LEU A 82 7.17 8.33 -8.87
N ILE A 83 7.50 7.57 -7.83
CA ILE A 83 7.57 6.12 -7.87
C ILE A 83 6.17 5.53 -7.74
N THR A 84 5.42 5.95 -6.71
CA THR A 84 4.17 5.29 -6.32
C THR A 84 3.06 5.52 -7.32
N VAL A 85 2.83 6.77 -7.74
CA VAL A 85 1.67 7.09 -8.61
C VAL A 85 1.75 6.37 -9.96
N PRO A 86 2.86 6.44 -10.72
CA PRO A 86 2.97 5.70 -11.98
C PRO A 86 2.92 4.18 -11.77
N SER A 87 3.56 3.65 -10.72
CA SER A 87 3.54 2.21 -10.42
C SER A 87 2.12 1.70 -10.19
N VAL A 88 1.32 2.42 -9.38
CA VAL A 88 -0.07 2.07 -9.10
C VAL A 88 -0.92 2.11 -10.37
N VAL A 89 -0.86 3.21 -11.11
CA VAL A 89 -1.69 3.41 -12.31
C VAL A 89 -1.35 2.36 -13.36
N CYS A 90 -0.06 2.17 -13.67
CA CYS A 90 0.37 1.23 -14.70
C CYS A 90 0.12 -0.23 -14.29
N ALA A 91 0.40 -0.60 -13.03
CA ALA A 91 0.16 -1.97 -12.55
C ALA A 91 -1.32 -2.34 -12.64
N ILE A 92 -2.20 -1.45 -12.19
CA ILE A 92 -3.65 -1.68 -12.23
C ILE A 92 -4.16 -1.71 -13.67
N ALA A 93 -3.68 -0.82 -14.54
CA ALA A 93 -4.08 -0.79 -15.94
C ALA A 93 -3.69 -2.09 -16.67
N LEU A 94 -2.44 -2.53 -16.53
CA LEU A 94 -1.96 -3.79 -17.10
C LEU A 94 -2.70 -4.99 -16.50
N ALA A 95 -2.90 -4.98 -15.19
CA ALA A 95 -3.62 -6.05 -14.51
C ALA A 95 -5.10 -6.13 -14.90
N ALA A 96 -5.76 -4.99 -15.18
CA ALA A 96 -7.14 -4.97 -15.65
C ALA A 96 -7.26 -5.62 -17.04
N MET A 97 -6.35 -5.29 -17.95
CA MET A 97 -6.29 -5.91 -19.28
C MET A 97 -5.97 -7.40 -19.20
N ALA A 98 -4.95 -7.78 -18.40
CA ALA A 98 -4.59 -9.19 -18.21
C ALA A 98 -5.72 -9.98 -17.52
N GLY A 99 -6.32 -9.43 -16.46
CA GLY A 99 -7.44 -10.02 -15.76
C GLY A 99 -8.66 -10.23 -16.64
N PHE A 100 -8.98 -9.26 -17.50
CA PHE A 100 -10.04 -9.35 -18.50
C PHE A 100 -9.76 -10.47 -19.49
N ALA A 101 -8.55 -10.50 -20.07
CA ALA A 101 -8.17 -11.54 -21.02
C ALA A 101 -8.24 -12.94 -20.41
N LEU A 102 -7.70 -13.11 -19.19
CA LEU A 102 -7.70 -14.38 -18.47
C LEU A 102 -9.08 -14.81 -17.95
N ALA A 103 -10.03 -13.87 -17.76
CA ALA A 103 -11.38 -14.18 -17.31
C ALA A 103 -12.31 -14.54 -18.44
N ILE A 104 -12.26 -13.82 -19.56
CA ILE A 104 -13.26 -13.85 -20.64
C ILE A 104 -12.84 -14.77 -21.77
N TYR A 105 -11.55 -14.78 -22.15
CA TYR A 105 -11.11 -15.57 -23.30
C TYR A 105 -10.69 -16.99 -22.92
N ARG A 106 -11.06 -17.94 -23.79
CA ARG A 106 -10.58 -19.33 -23.75
C ARG A 106 -9.52 -19.50 -24.83
N PHE A 107 -8.25 -19.55 -24.42
CA PHE A 107 -7.11 -19.78 -25.33
C PHE A 107 -6.16 -20.84 -24.75
N PRO A 108 -5.40 -21.53 -25.62
CA PRO A 108 -4.39 -22.49 -25.16
C PRO A 108 -3.38 -21.78 -24.25
N GLY A 109 -3.12 -22.35 -23.06
CA GLY A 109 -2.19 -21.76 -22.09
C GLY A 109 -2.81 -20.78 -21.08
N ASN A 110 -4.10 -20.41 -21.18
CA ASN A 110 -4.76 -19.53 -20.20
C ASN A 110 -4.53 -19.96 -18.75
N SER A 111 -4.75 -21.26 -18.46
CA SER A 111 -4.56 -21.80 -17.11
C SER A 111 -3.09 -21.83 -16.69
N ALA A 112 -2.17 -22.09 -17.60
CA ALA A 112 -0.73 -22.06 -17.33
C ALA A 112 -0.25 -20.65 -17.02
N LEU A 113 -0.66 -19.66 -17.84
CA LEU A 113 -0.34 -18.25 -17.61
C LEU A 113 -0.92 -17.76 -16.27
N PHE A 114 -2.16 -18.13 -15.97
CA PHE A 114 -2.75 -17.84 -14.66
C PHE A 114 -1.97 -18.48 -13.51
N ALA A 115 -1.59 -19.76 -13.65
CA ALA A 115 -0.79 -20.46 -12.65
C ALA A 115 0.58 -19.80 -12.45
N THR A 116 1.19 -19.26 -13.50
CA THR A 116 2.45 -18.50 -13.40
C THR A 116 2.29 -17.23 -12.55
N PHE A 117 1.21 -16.46 -12.75
CA PHE A 117 0.93 -15.31 -11.89
C PHE A 117 0.71 -15.72 -10.43
N VAL A 118 0.01 -16.84 -10.19
CA VAL A 118 -0.20 -17.38 -8.83
C VAL A 118 1.15 -17.78 -8.23
N ALA A 119 1.93 -18.59 -8.94
CA ALA A 119 3.22 -19.11 -8.46
C ALA A 119 4.22 -17.97 -8.15
N GLY A 120 4.23 -16.91 -8.98
CA GLY A 120 5.07 -15.74 -8.76
C GLY A 120 4.84 -15.05 -7.42
N ASN A 121 3.61 -15.07 -6.90
CA ASN A 121 3.29 -14.49 -5.60
C ASN A 121 3.80 -15.32 -4.40
N PHE A 122 4.19 -16.58 -4.60
CA PHE A 122 4.75 -17.43 -3.55
C PHE A 122 6.28 -17.38 -3.49
N VAL A 123 6.94 -16.73 -4.44
CA VAL A 123 8.39 -16.56 -4.39
C VAL A 123 8.74 -15.55 -3.30
N PRO A 124 9.58 -15.93 -2.29
CA PRO A 124 10.02 -14.96 -1.29
C PRO A 124 10.81 -13.84 -1.98
N ILE A 125 10.29 -12.62 -1.89
CA ILE A 125 10.87 -11.47 -2.60
C ILE A 125 12.33 -11.21 -2.23
N GLN A 126 12.73 -11.55 -1.00
CA GLN A 126 14.10 -11.36 -0.51
C GLN A 126 15.12 -12.25 -1.27
N VAL A 127 14.72 -13.43 -1.75
CA VAL A 127 15.58 -14.32 -2.54
C VAL A 127 15.94 -13.68 -3.88
N LEU A 128 15.08 -12.80 -4.39
CA LEU A 128 15.28 -12.12 -5.66
C LEU A 128 16.15 -10.86 -5.55
N MET A 129 16.61 -10.49 -4.35
CA MET A 129 17.38 -9.25 -4.12
C MET A 129 18.61 -9.15 -5.03
N ILE A 130 19.46 -10.16 -5.04
CA ILE A 130 20.69 -10.18 -5.85
C ILE A 130 20.38 -10.18 -7.35
N PRO A 131 19.55 -11.12 -7.88
CA PRO A 131 19.30 -11.17 -9.33
C PRO A 131 18.57 -9.93 -9.84
N VAL A 132 17.67 -9.32 -9.06
CA VAL A 132 16.98 -8.08 -9.47
C VAL A 132 17.94 -6.90 -9.47
N ARG A 133 18.80 -6.76 -8.43
CA ARG A 133 19.82 -5.73 -8.40
C ARG A 133 20.79 -5.85 -9.60
N ASP A 134 21.27 -7.06 -9.89
CA ASP A 134 22.17 -7.31 -11.02
C ASP A 134 21.50 -6.99 -12.36
N LEU A 135 20.22 -7.32 -12.49
CA LEU A 135 19.44 -6.97 -13.67
C LEU A 135 19.29 -5.45 -13.82
N THR A 136 18.97 -4.74 -12.76
CA THR A 136 18.84 -3.26 -12.80
C THR A 136 20.17 -2.58 -13.13
N LEU A 137 21.30 -3.10 -12.61
CA LEU A 137 22.64 -2.63 -12.99
C LEU A 137 22.93 -2.84 -14.47
N LYS A 138 22.65 -4.03 -15.01
CA LYS A 138 22.86 -4.35 -16.44
C LYS A 138 21.99 -3.49 -17.36
N LEU A 139 20.80 -3.15 -16.94
CA LEU A 139 19.86 -2.32 -17.71
C LEU A 139 20.10 -0.81 -17.54
N GLY A 140 21.04 -0.38 -16.69
CA GLY A 140 21.27 1.03 -16.37
C GLY A 140 20.12 1.67 -15.57
N LEU A 141 19.32 0.86 -14.88
CA LEU A 141 18.15 1.29 -14.09
C LEU A 141 18.43 1.34 -12.57
N TYR A 142 19.61 0.89 -12.14
CA TYR A 142 20.01 0.99 -10.74
C TYR A 142 20.12 2.45 -10.32
N ASN A 143 19.66 2.76 -9.10
CA ASN A 143 19.61 4.11 -8.54
C ASN A 143 18.80 5.11 -9.41
N THR A 144 17.70 4.65 -9.99
CA THR A 144 16.79 5.51 -10.74
C THR A 144 15.34 5.33 -10.29
N VAL A 145 14.56 6.41 -10.35
CA VAL A 145 13.10 6.37 -10.13
C VAL A 145 12.43 5.38 -11.11
N GLY A 146 12.88 5.36 -12.38
CA GLY A 146 12.39 4.42 -13.39
C GLY A 146 12.63 2.96 -13.05
N GLY A 147 13.77 2.65 -12.44
CA GLY A 147 14.10 1.30 -11.96
C GLY A 147 13.15 0.81 -10.88
N LEU A 148 12.84 1.67 -9.91
CA LEU A 148 11.86 1.36 -8.86
C LEU A 148 10.44 1.22 -9.42
N ILE A 149 10.04 2.10 -10.35
CA ILE A 149 8.74 1.98 -11.04
C ILE A 149 8.63 0.63 -11.75
N LEU A 150 9.63 0.27 -12.55
CA LEU A 150 9.62 -0.98 -13.32
C LEU A 150 9.59 -2.20 -12.39
N PHE A 151 10.34 -2.15 -11.29
CA PHE A 151 10.31 -3.18 -10.27
C PHE A 151 8.90 -3.36 -9.70
N HIS A 152 8.30 -2.30 -9.16
CA HIS A 152 6.96 -2.37 -8.56
C HIS A 152 5.89 -2.76 -9.59
N LEU A 153 5.99 -2.25 -10.81
CA LEU A 153 5.10 -2.61 -11.90
C LEU A 153 5.12 -4.13 -12.16
N SER A 154 6.32 -4.72 -12.24
CA SER A 154 6.48 -6.14 -12.53
C SER A 154 5.91 -7.03 -11.41
N PHE A 155 6.15 -6.67 -10.16
CA PHE A 155 5.70 -7.47 -9.01
C PHE A 155 4.21 -7.30 -8.70
N GLN A 156 3.69 -6.07 -8.78
CA GLN A 156 2.30 -5.81 -8.42
C GLN A 156 1.31 -6.28 -9.49
N THR A 157 1.70 -6.26 -10.78
CA THR A 157 0.81 -6.64 -11.88
C THR A 157 0.27 -8.08 -11.74
N GLY A 158 1.11 -9.04 -11.31
CA GLY A 158 0.71 -10.44 -11.14
C GLY A 158 -0.39 -10.60 -10.08
N PHE A 159 -0.19 -10.01 -8.92
CA PHE A 159 -1.18 -10.00 -7.83
C PHE A 159 -2.49 -9.32 -8.24
N CYS A 160 -2.39 -8.14 -8.85
CA CYS A 160 -3.57 -7.40 -9.30
C CYS A 160 -4.34 -8.13 -10.40
N ALA A 161 -3.64 -8.78 -11.35
CA ALA A 161 -4.27 -9.55 -12.41
C ALA A 161 -5.02 -10.77 -11.86
N LEU A 162 -4.44 -11.47 -10.88
CA LEU A 162 -5.10 -12.54 -10.15
C LEU A 162 -6.40 -12.07 -9.50
N PHE A 163 -6.34 -10.96 -8.78
CA PHE A 163 -7.50 -10.39 -8.08
C PHE A 163 -8.60 -9.99 -9.06
N LEU A 164 -8.26 -9.21 -10.10
CA LEU A 164 -9.22 -8.71 -11.09
C LEU A 164 -9.82 -9.82 -11.94
N ARG A 165 -9.03 -10.82 -12.34
CA ARG A 165 -9.58 -12.01 -13.02
C ARG A 165 -10.66 -12.68 -12.19
N ASN A 166 -10.40 -12.90 -10.90
CA ASN A 166 -11.36 -13.56 -10.03
C ASN A 166 -12.63 -12.70 -9.81
N PHE A 167 -12.48 -11.39 -9.78
CA PHE A 167 -13.60 -10.46 -9.68
C PHE A 167 -14.41 -10.44 -10.98
N ILE A 168 -13.78 -10.34 -12.15
CA ILE A 168 -14.43 -10.32 -13.46
C ILE A 168 -15.19 -11.64 -13.70
N LYS A 169 -14.67 -12.77 -13.26
CA LYS A 169 -15.36 -14.07 -13.37
C LYS A 169 -16.66 -14.17 -12.58
N GLN A 170 -16.91 -13.27 -11.65
CA GLN A 170 -18.17 -13.21 -10.89
C GLN A 170 -19.24 -12.39 -11.60
N LEU A 171 -18.86 -11.62 -12.63
CA LEU A 171 -19.82 -10.87 -13.43
C LEU A 171 -20.63 -11.82 -14.33
N PRO A 172 -21.92 -11.54 -14.60
CA PRO A 172 -22.70 -12.30 -15.54
C PRO A 172 -22.08 -12.26 -16.94
N TYR A 173 -21.78 -13.43 -17.50
CA TYR A 173 -21.14 -13.52 -18.82
C TYR A 173 -22.07 -13.04 -19.95
N GLU A 174 -23.37 -13.11 -19.71
CA GLU A 174 -24.44 -12.63 -20.59
C GLU A 174 -24.30 -11.17 -20.99
N LEU A 175 -23.68 -10.34 -20.13
CA LEU A 175 -23.38 -8.94 -20.44
C LEU A 175 -22.39 -8.80 -21.60
N VAL A 176 -21.41 -9.69 -21.64
CA VAL A 176 -20.39 -9.73 -22.72
C VAL A 176 -21.00 -10.29 -23.99
N GLU A 177 -21.83 -11.34 -23.89
CA GLU A 177 -22.53 -11.95 -25.05
C GLU A 177 -23.50 -10.95 -25.69
N ALA A 178 -24.33 -10.29 -24.90
CA ALA A 178 -25.26 -9.28 -25.40
C ALA A 178 -24.56 -8.16 -26.16
N ALA A 179 -23.46 -7.63 -25.59
CA ALA A 179 -22.68 -6.60 -26.26
C ALA A 179 -22.07 -7.06 -27.61
N ARG A 180 -21.60 -8.31 -27.67
CA ARG A 180 -21.07 -8.88 -28.90
C ARG A 180 -22.15 -9.08 -29.97
N ILE A 181 -23.37 -9.48 -29.57
CA ILE A 181 -24.53 -9.59 -30.48
C ILE A 181 -24.88 -8.20 -31.03
N GLU A 182 -24.77 -7.14 -30.25
CA GLU A 182 -24.97 -5.76 -30.67
C GLU A 182 -23.79 -5.19 -31.52
N GLY A 183 -22.77 -5.99 -31.84
CA GLY A 183 -21.66 -5.62 -32.67
C GLY A 183 -20.53 -4.87 -31.94
N ALA A 184 -20.50 -4.86 -30.60
CA ALA A 184 -19.41 -4.26 -29.84
C ALA A 184 -18.09 -5.02 -30.07
N ASN A 185 -17.03 -4.31 -30.36
CA ASN A 185 -15.68 -4.88 -30.38
C ASN A 185 -15.14 -5.06 -28.96
N GLU A 186 -14.06 -5.83 -28.80
CA GLU A 186 -13.50 -6.20 -27.49
C GLU A 186 -13.02 -4.98 -26.67
N TRP A 187 -12.53 -3.93 -27.32
CA TRP A 187 -12.19 -2.68 -26.66
C TRP A 187 -13.42 -1.98 -26.08
N THR A 188 -14.53 -1.99 -26.81
CA THR A 188 -15.81 -1.47 -26.35
C THR A 188 -16.32 -2.27 -25.13
N VAL A 189 -16.25 -3.60 -25.21
CA VAL A 189 -16.59 -4.48 -24.08
C VAL A 189 -15.73 -4.17 -22.88
N PHE A 190 -14.42 -4.07 -23.06
CA PHE A 190 -13.51 -3.78 -21.95
C PHE A 190 -13.75 -2.40 -21.33
N PHE A 191 -13.69 -1.32 -22.13
CA PHE A 191 -13.73 0.04 -21.60
C PHE A 191 -15.13 0.51 -21.20
N ARG A 192 -16.20 0.08 -21.89
CA ARG A 192 -17.56 0.57 -21.65
C ARG A 192 -18.41 -0.35 -20.78
N ILE A 193 -18.05 -1.63 -20.65
CA ILE A 193 -18.84 -2.58 -19.87
C ILE A 193 -18.05 -3.08 -18.68
N ILE A 194 -16.92 -3.76 -18.90
CA ILE A 194 -16.18 -4.41 -17.82
C ILE A 194 -15.51 -3.39 -16.89
N LEU A 195 -14.77 -2.45 -17.41
CA LEU A 195 -14.02 -1.48 -16.61
C LEU A 195 -14.91 -0.66 -15.66
N PRO A 196 -16.11 -0.17 -16.07
CA PRO A 196 -17.05 0.47 -15.15
C PRO A 196 -17.57 -0.46 -14.06
N LEU A 197 -17.86 -1.72 -14.38
CA LEU A 197 -18.37 -2.70 -13.41
C LEU A 197 -17.34 -3.10 -12.36
N ILE A 198 -16.06 -3.13 -12.72
CA ILE A 198 -14.97 -3.48 -11.78
C ILE A 198 -14.38 -2.27 -11.03
N ARG A 199 -14.94 -1.06 -11.19
CA ARG A 199 -14.46 0.16 -10.48
C ARG A 199 -14.26 -0.04 -8.98
N PRO A 200 -15.16 -0.71 -8.23
CA PRO A 200 -14.93 -0.94 -6.80
C PRO A 200 -13.70 -1.81 -6.53
N ALA A 201 -13.45 -2.81 -7.36
CA ALA A 201 -12.28 -3.67 -7.26
C ALA A 201 -10.98 -2.93 -7.62
N LEU A 202 -11.02 -2.06 -8.66
CA LEU A 202 -9.89 -1.21 -9.03
C LEU A 202 -9.54 -0.23 -7.90
N ALA A 203 -10.53 0.37 -7.26
CA ALA A 203 -10.32 1.28 -6.14
C ALA A 203 -9.72 0.56 -4.92
N ALA A 204 -10.19 -0.64 -4.59
CA ALA A 204 -9.61 -1.45 -3.52
C ALA A 204 -8.15 -1.82 -3.81
N LEU A 205 -7.85 -2.23 -5.04
CA LEU A 205 -6.47 -2.51 -5.46
C LEU A 205 -5.59 -1.26 -5.44
N ALA A 206 -6.11 -0.10 -5.86
CA ALA A 206 -5.36 1.15 -5.83
C ALA A 206 -4.87 1.50 -4.42
N ILE A 207 -5.72 1.32 -3.41
CA ILE A 207 -5.33 1.53 -1.99
C ILE A 207 -4.26 0.52 -1.57
N LEU A 208 -4.45 -0.76 -1.88
CA LEU A 208 -3.51 -1.82 -1.51
C LEU A 208 -2.15 -1.60 -2.15
N VAL A 209 -2.10 -1.43 -3.47
CA VAL A 209 -0.86 -1.22 -4.23
C VAL A 209 -0.19 0.09 -3.81
N PHE A 210 -0.95 1.16 -3.63
CA PHE A 210 -0.42 2.43 -3.11
C PHE A 210 0.27 2.20 -1.77
N THR A 211 -0.40 1.52 -0.85
CA THR A 211 0.15 1.27 0.49
C THR A 211 1.43 0.41 0.43
N PHE A 212 1.46 -0.60 -0.42
CA PHE A 212 2.65 -1.44 -0.60
C PHE A 212 3.82 -0.66 -1.20
N VAL A 213 3.59 0.10 -2.27
CA VAL A 213 4.64 0.84 -2.97
C VAL A 213 5.13 2.03 -2.14
N TRP A 214 4.21 2.79 -1.54
CA TRP A 214 4.54 3.95 -0.72
C TRP A 214 5.38 3.60 0.52
N ASN A 215 5.06 2.48 1.17
CA ASN A 215 5.75 2.04 2.39
C ASN A 215 6.93 1.10 2.10
N ASP A 216 7.27 0.85 0.83
CA ASP A 216 8.41 0.01 0.51
C ASP A 216 9.72 0.67 0.97
N TYR A 217 10.43 -0.05 1.80
CA TYR A 217 11.77 0.30 2.28
C TYR A 217 12.82 -0.68 1.77
N PHE A 218 12.46 -1.96 1.73
CA PHE A 218 13.42 -3.02 1.43
C PHE A 218 13.98 -2.91 0.02
N TRP A 219 13.10 -2.80 -0.99
CA TRP A 219 13.54 -2.70 -2.38
C TRP A 219 14.13 -1.34 -2.70
N ALA A 220 13.62 -0.30 -2.07
CA ALA A 220 14.21 1.02 -2.17
C ALA A 220 15.67 0.99 -1.69
N LEU A 221 15.96 0.35 -0.54
CA LEU A 221 17.32 0.20 -0.03
C LEU A 221 18.21 -0.67 -0.93
N CYS A 222 17.63 -1.71 -1.58
CA CYS A 222 18.37 -2.61 -2.46
C CYS A 222 18.70 -2.00 -3.82
N LEU A 223 17.84 -1.14 -4.35
CA LEU A 223 17.89 -0.63 -5.72
C LEU A 223 18.30 0.84 -5.82
N THR A 224 18.50 1.53 -4.70
CA THR A 224 19.01 2.91 -4.69
C THR A 224 20.30 3.04 -3.90
N GLN A 225 21.02 4.12 -4.17
CA GLN A 225 22.23 4.51 -3.45
C GLN A 225 22.33 6.05 -3.44
N GLY A 226 22.53 6.62 -2.25
CA GLY A 226 22.50 8.08 -2.08
C GLY A 226 21.09 8.65 -2.18
N ASP A 227 20.97 9.91 -2.57
CA ASP A 227 19.75 10.69 -2.41
C ASP A 227 18.89 10.79 -3.68
N ASP A 228 19.47 10.56 -4.87
CA ASP A 228 18.86 10.88 -6.17
C ASP A 228 17.49 10.20 -6.40
N ALA A 229 17.39 8.91 -6.14
CA ALA A 229 16.19 8.12 -6.35
C ALA A 229 15.56 7.58 -5.07
N ALA A 230 16.14 7.90 -3.90
CA ALA A 230 15.67 7.39 -2.62
C ALA A 230 14.26 7.91 -2.29
N PRO A 231 13.31 7.04 -1.92
CA PRO A 231 11.98 7.43 -1.45
C PRO A 231 12.01 7.84 0.02
N ILE A 232 10.88 8.37 0.51
CA ILE A 232 10.73 8.90 1.86
C ILE A 232 11.04 7.87 2.96
N THR A 233 10.78 6.59 2.73
CA THR A 233 11.08 5.51 3.68
C THR A 233 12.58 5.37 3.95
N VAL A 234 13.41 5.51 2.91
CA VAL A 234 14.87 5.58 3.04
C VAL A 234 15.30 6.88 3.70
N GLY A 235 14.66 8.01 3.35
CA GLY A 235 14.91 9.30 3.97
C GLY A 235 14.65 9.31 5.48
N VAL A 236 13.55 8.72 5.94
CA VAL A 236 13.27 8.56 7.39
C VAL A 236 14.32 7.70 8.07
N ALA A 237 14.77 6.62 7.43
CA ALA A 237 15.83 5.78 7.99
C ALA A 237 17.17 6.52 8.07
N ALA A 238 17.45 7.44 7.15
CA ALA A 238 18.66 8.26 7.15
C ALA A 238 18.70 9.31 8.28
N LEU A 239 17.55 9.66 8.87
CA LEU A 239 17.49 10.51 10.08
C LEU A 239 18.10 9.83 11.32
N LYS A 240 18.30 8.53 11.29
CA LYS A 240 19.08 7.82 12.30
C LYS A 240 20.55 8.15 12.11
N GLY A 241 21.13 8.90 13.05
CA GLY A 241 22.57 9.13 13.05
C GLY A 241 23.35 7.84 13.29
N GLN A 242 24.62 7.82 12.89
CA GLN A 242 25.51 6.67 13.10
C GLN A 242 25.83 6.41 14.59
N TRP A 243 25.91 7.46 15.38
CA TRP A 243 26.35 7.41 16.77
C TRP A 243 25.24 7.77 17.77
N THR A 244 24.36 8.67 17.39
CA THR A 244 23.21 9.09 18.20
C THR A 244 21.97 9.15 17.32
N THR A 245 20.84 8.70 17.84
CA THR A 245 19.57 8.77 17.13
C THR A 245 18.72 9.91 17.70
N ALA A 246 18.44 10.90 16.88
CA ALA A 246 17.47 11.95 17.18
C ALA A 246 16.04 11.41 17.04
N TRP A 247 15.55 10.75 18.06
CA TRP A 247 14.22 10.08 18.03
C TRP A 247 13.06 11.04 17.78
N ASN A 248 13.17 12.30 18.19
CA ASN A 248 12.23 13.37 17.87
C ASN A 248 12.13 13.60 16.35
N LEU A 249 13.28 13.69 15.67
CA LEU A 249 13.32 13.89 14.21
C LEU A 249 12.86 12.66 13.43
N VAL A 250 13.30 11.47 13.85
CA VAL A 250 12.83 10.20 13.25
C VAL A 250 11.33 10.07 13.41
N SER A 251 10.78 10.43 14.57
CA SER A 251 9.33 10.38 14.81
C SER A 251 8.59 11.41 13.96
N ALA A 252 9.08 12.65 13.87
CA ALA A 252 8.50 13.69 13.02
C ALA A 252 8.53 13.28 11.54
N GLY A 253 9.66 12.79 11.04
CA GLY A 253 9.79 12.26 9.68
C GLY A 253 8.87 11.08 9.40
N SER A 254 8.71 10.16 10.36
CA SER A 254 7.80 9.01 10.25
C SER A 254 6.35 9.44 10.13
N ILE A 255 5.93 10.47 10.88
CA ILE A 255 4.58 11.02 10.78
C ILE A 255 4.36 11.66 9.40
N LEU A 256 5.32 12.48 8.93
CA LEU A 256 5.26 13.07 7.59
C LEU A 256 5.16 11.98 6.50
N ALA A 257 5.94 10.91 6.62
CA ALA A 257 5.91 9.79 5.69
C ALA A 257 4.59 9.01 5.74
N ALA A 258 3.92 8.94 6.89
CA ALA A 258 2.65 8.23 7.04
C ALA A 258 1.44 9.00 6.48
N LEU A 259 1.50 10.34 6.42
CA LEU A 259 0.38 11.19 6.02
C LEU A 259 -0.28 10.80 4.69
N PRO A 260 0.45 10.55 3.59
CA PRO A 260 -0.18 10.20 2.32
C PRO A 260 -0.92 8.85 2.35
N SER A 261 -0.38 7.84 3.05
CA SER A 261 -1.06 6.56 3.23
C SER A 261 -2.35 6.70 4.04
N VAL A 262 -2.31 7.48 5.11
CA VAL A 262 -3.48 7.78 5.94
C VAL A 262 -4.52 8.59 5.15
N ALA A 263 -4.09 9.62 4.42
CA ALA A 263 -4.96 10.44 3.59
C ALA A 263 -5.64 9.61 2.49
N MET A 264 -4.87 8.75 1.80
CA MET A 264 -5.38 7.84 0.77
C MET A 264 -6.44 6.89 1.33
N PHE A 265 -6.18 6.31 2.52
CA PHE A 265 -7.14 5.44 3.19
C PHE A 265 -8.45 6.17 3.48
N PHE A 266 -8.40 7.35 4.12
CA PHE A 266 -9.62 8.12 4.44
C PHE A 266 -10.37 8.59 3.19
N ALA A 267 -9.67 8.97 2.12
CA ALA A 267 -10.28 9.36 0.86
C ALA A 267 -11.05 8.21 0.19
N MET A 268 -10.53 6.99 0.31
CA MET A 268 -11.03 5.85 -0.45
C MET A 268 -11.67 4.73 0.40
N GLN A 269 -11.80 4.89 1.73
CA GLN A 269 -12.33 3.85 2.65
C GLN A 269 -13.70 3.28 2.22
N LYS A 270 -14.58 4.09 1.65
CA LYS A 270 -15.90 3.66 1.17
C LYS A 270 -15.78 2.61 0.05
N HIS A 271 -14.85 2.81 -0.86
CA HIS A 271 -14.60 1.91 -1.99
C HIS A 271 -13.89 0.63 -1.53
N PHE A 272 -13.01 0.75 -0.54
CA PHE A 272 -12.30 -0.38 0.06
C PHE A 272 -13.28 -1.39 0.71
N VAL A 273 -14.20 -0.89 1.54
CA VAL A 273 -15.21 -1.72 2.18
C VAL A 273 -16.11 -2.39 1.12
N ALA A 274 -16.56 -1.64 0.11
CA ALA A 274 -17.37 -2.19 -0.98
C ALA A 274 -16.63 -3.27 -1.78
N GLY A 275 -15.34 -3.06 -2.10
CA GLY A 275 -14.54 -4.02 -2.87
C GLY A 275 -14.28 -5.34 -2.13
N LEU A 276 -14.07 -5.29 -0.81
CA LEU A 276 -13.84 -6.49 0.01
C LEU A 276 -15.13 -7.29 0.29
N THR A 277 -16.26 -6.61 0.45
CA THR A 277 -17.54 -7.27 0.78
C THR A 277 -18.22 -7.88 -0.43
N PHE A 278 -17.92 -7.47 -1.66
CA PHE A 278 -18.52 -8.02 -2.87
C PHE A 278 -18.28 -9.53 -3.06
N GLY A 279 -17.19 -10.06 -2.49
CA GLY A 279 -16.90 -11.50 -2.48
C GLY A 279 -17.52 -12.28 -1.31
N ALA A 280 -18.01 -11.61 -0.27
CA ALA A 280 -18.48 -12.22 0.98
C ALA A 280 -20.01 -12.42 1.04
N THR A 281 -20.78 -11.85 0.12
CA THR A 281 -22.26 -11.86 0.15
C THR A 281 -22.91 -13.01 -0.63
N LYS A 282 -22.15 -14.02 -1.04
CA LYS A 282 -22.68 -15.28 -1.55
C LYS A 282 -22.64 -16.34 -0.44
N GLY A 283 -23.53 -16.22 0.53
CA GLY A 283 -23.84 -17.20 1.55
C GLY A 283 -25.28 -17.11 1.92
#